data_c7f8dbd170d9a6213a4a90b807273bc9
#
_entry.id   c7f8dbd170d9a6213a4a90b807273bc9
#
_cell.length_a   1.000
_cell.length_b   1.000
_cell.length_c   1.000
_cell.angle_alpha   90.00
_cell.angle_beta   90.00
_cell.angle_gamma   90.00
#
_symmetry.space_group_name_H-M   'P 1'
#
loop_
_entity.id
_entity.type
_entity.pdbx_description
1 polymer ?
#
loop_
_entity_poly.entity_id
_entity_poly.type
_entity_poly.pdbx_seq_one_letter_code
_entity_poly.pdbx_strand_id
1 'polypeptide(L)'
;ENLDDYRTPIQNTGVESFSVTTPLYTAEISSKNGGSIQSFRLRNYKFQDSLFVNLITQFNKDNLLINFRTIDGDAVSLDNNWSGVSSNGQMDLLSRSGALQFVTSVENKTITKTLTFNPESYIINIDISFARATELLSQGEYGLSWDGGLPTTEKNQKDDRSYFEGNALLGTDVHSTKLSANKLTEDKLRGTTRW
;
A
#
# COMPACT_ATOMS: atom_id res chain seq x y z
N GLU A 1 11.60 -14.76 -14.32
CA GLU A 1 10.49 -14.19 -15.10
C GLU A 1 10.90 -12.83 -15.60
N ASN A 2 10.74 -12.59 -16.91
CA ASN A 2 11.14 -11.35 -17.56
C ASN A 2 10.16 -10.24 -17.17
N LEU A 3 10.66 -9.15 -16.59
CA LEU A 3 9.88 -7.96 -16.24
C LEU A 3 9.31 -7.19 -17.46
N ASP A 4 9.71 -7.58 -18.68
CA ASP A 4 9.30 -6.92 -19.92
C ASP A 4 7.92 -7.33 -20.44
N ASP A 5 7.18 -8.21 -19.74
CA ASP A 5 5.92 -8.82 -20.22
C ASP A 5 4.65 -8.21 -19.59
N TYR A 6 4.78 -7.04 -18.91
CA TYR A 6 3.65 -6.37 -18.27
C TYR A 6 3.06 -5.27 -19.16
N ARG A 7 1.76 -5.37 -19.45
CA ARG A 7 1.00 -4.28 -20.09
C ARG A 7 0.65 -3.22 -19.07
N THR A 8 1.14 -2.00 -19.26
CA THR A 8 0.78 -0.84 -18.42
C THR A 8 -0.47 -0.16 -18.98
N PRO A 9 -1.51 0.07 -18.19
CA PRO A 9 -2.66 0.85 -18.62
C PRO A 9 -2.24 2.29 -18.97
N ILE A 10 -2.58 2.77 -20.17
CA ILE A 10 -2.25 4.13 -20.58
C ILE A 10 -3.27 5.10 -19.99
N GLN A 11 -2.96 5.70 -18.85
CA GLN A 11 -3.61 6.94 -18.42
C GLN A 11 -2.51 7.97 -18.13
N ASN A 12 -2.46 8.98 -18.98
CA ASN A 12 -1.47 10.04 -18.90
C ASN A 12 -1.98 11.19 -18.02
N THR A 13 -2.37 10.87 -16.78
CA THR A 13 -2.66 11.88 -15.75
C THR A 13 -1.35 12.21 -15.03
N GLY A 14 -1.08 13.50 -14.81
CA GLY A 14 0.06 13.92 -13.97
C GLY A 14 -0.05 13.27 -12.59
N VAL A 15 1.10 13.17 -11.88
CA VAL A 15 1.10 12.68 -10.49
C VAL A 15 0.37 13.69 -9.62
N GLU A 16 -0.69 13.26 -8.94
CA GLU A 16 -1.38 14.04 -7.92
C GLU A 16 -0.83 13.67 -6.54
N SER A 17 -0.78 14.65 -5.64
CA SER A 17 -0.33 14.46 -4.26
C SER A 17 -1.40 14.93 -3.29
N PHE A 18 -1.62 14.14 -2.23
CA PHE A 18 -2.63 14.37 -1.20
C PHE A 18 -1.96 14.34 0.17
N SER A 19 -2.22 15.36 0.98
CA SER A 19 -1.76 15.41 2.36
C SER A 19 -2.89 15.04 3.32
N VAL A 20 -2.61 14.12 4.24
CA VAL A 20 -3.55 13.70 5.28
C VAL A 20 -2.95 14.00 6.64
N THR A 21 -3.66 14.77 7.46
CA THR A 21 -3.26 15.12 8.82
C THR A 21 -4.26 14.56 9.82
N THR A 22 -3.74 13.82 10.80
CA THR A 22 -4.50 13.32 11.96
C THR A 22 -3.82 13.75 13.26
N PRO A 23 -4.43 13.58 14.44
CA PRO A 23 -3.73 13.78 15.71
C PRO A 23 -2.51 12.87 15.91
N LEU A 24 -2.48 11.70 15.26
CA LEU A 24 -1.45 10.68 15.46
C LEU A 24 -0.31 10.74 14.43
N TYR A 25 -0.61 11.14 13.19
CA TYR A 25 0.36 11.14 12.08
C TYR A 25 0.02 12.18 11.02
N THR A 26 1.00 12.43 10.15
CA THR A 26 0.81 13.08 8.85
C THR A 26 1.27 12.12 7.75
N ALA A 27 0.50 12.04 6.66
CA ALA A 27 0.83 11.20 5.52
C ALA A 27 0.77 11.98 4.21
N GLU A 28 1.69 11.69 3.30
CA GLU A 28 1.68 12.15 1.92
C GLU A 28 1.36 10.96 1.03
N ILE A 29 0.29 11.07 0.26
CA ILE A 29 -0.22 10.02 -0.62
C ILE A 29 -0.10 10.50 -2.07
N SER A 30 0.43 9.65 -2.94
CA SER A 30 0.54 9.92 -4.37
C SER A 30 -0.52 9.16 -5.15
N SER A 31 -0.98 9.71 -6.27
CA SER A 31 -1.83 8.99 -7.21
C SER A 31 -1.12 7.83 -7.93
N LYS A 32 0.22 7.75 -7.84
CA LYS A 32 0.99 6.61 -8.34
C LYS A 32 0.56 5.32 -7.65
N ASN A 33 0.45 4.24 -8.40
CA ASN A 33 -0.02 2.93 -7.92
C ASN A 33 -1.43 2.96 -7.28
N GLY A 34 -2.21 4.02 -7.52
CA GLY A 34 -3.52 4.21 -6.89
C GLY A 34 -3.46 4.47 -5.39
N GLY A 35 -2.59 5.37 -4.95
CA GLY A 35 -2.48 5.78 -3.55
C GLY A 35 -1.23 5.25 -2.84
N SER A 36 -0.06 5.28 -3.51
CA SER A 36 1.20 4.96 -2.83
C SER A 36 1.52 5.98 -1.73
N ILE A 37 2.01 5.48 -0.59
CA ILE A 37 2.35 6.30 0.57
C ILE A 37 3.78 6.83 0.38
N GLN A 38 3.95 8.14 0.26
CA GLN A 38 5.24 8.79 0.04
C GLN A 38 5.93 9.21 1.34
N SER A 39 5.14 9.46 2.38
CA SER A 39 5.59 9.81 3.73
C SER A 39 4.53 9.39 4.73
N PHE A 40 4.95 8.84 5.87
CA PHE A 40 4.08 8.54 7.01
C PHE A 40 4.83 8.90 8.29
N ARG A 41 4.58 10.11 8.80
CA ARG A 41 5.29 10.65 9.96
C ARG A 41 4.43 10.56 11.20
N LEU A 42 4.96 9.89 12.21
CA LEU A 42 4.34 9.76 13.53
C LEU A 42 4.49 11.09 14.29
N ARG A 43 3.40 11.64 14.82
CA ARG A 43 3.43 12.92 15.55
C ARG A 43 3.81 12.77 17.02
N ASN A 44 3.65 11.59 17.60
CA ASN A 44 3.91 11.31 19.01
C ASN A 44 5.24 10.59 19.26
N TYR A 45 6.00 10.29 18.20
CA TYR A 45 7.26 9.57 18.29
C TYR A 45 8.36 10.33 17.57
N LYS A 46 9.50 10.47 18.26
CA LYS A 46 10.68 11.16 17.74
C LYS A 46 11.86 10.21 17.66
N PHE A 47 12.62 10.33 16.58
CA PHE A 47 13.90 9.66 16.39
C PHE A 47 15.02 10.56 16.94
N GLN A 48 15.86 10.02 17.81
CA GLN A 48 17.06 10.72 18.34
C GLN A 48 16.80 12.20 18.70
N ASP A 49 15.83 12.43 19.56
CA ASP A 49 15.50 13.70 20.23
C ASP A 49 15.00 14.88 19.38
N SER A 50 14.93 14.78 18.07
CA SER A 50 14.61 15.97 17.26
C SER A 50 13.64 15.76 16.12
N LEU A 51 13.70 14.65 15.40
CA LEU A 51 12.91 14.43 14.19
C LEU A 51 11.76 13.42 14.43
N PHE A 52 10.59 13.72 13.91
CA PHE A 52 9.49 12.76 13.91
C PHE A 52 9.84 11.54 13.07
N VAL A 53 9.51 10.36 13.59
CA VAL A 53 9.72 9.08 12.89
C VAL A 53 8.91 9.07 11.61
N ASN A 54 9.59 8.86 10.48
CA ASN A 54 8.95 8.60 9.19
C ASN A 54 9.12 7.12 8.82
N LEU A 55 8.02 6.40 8.64
CA LEU A 55 8.01 4.98 8.29
C LEU A 55 8.23 4.72 6.80
N ILE A 56 8.26 5.78 5.98
CA ILE A 56 8.48 5.69 4.53
C ILE A 56 9.82 6.31 4.19
N THR A 57 10.66 5.56 3.48
CA THR A 57 11.95 6.00 2.94
C THR A 57 11.90 6.07 1.41
N GLN A 58 12.98 6.53 0.80
CA GLN A 58 13.13 6.51 -0.66
C GLN A 58 13.07 5.10 -1.28
N PHE A 59 13.31 4.04 -0.48
CA PHE A 59 13.37 2.65 -0.97
C PHE A 59 12.01 1.96 -1.00
N ASN A 60 11.02 2.46 -0.25
CA ASN A 60 9.68 1.86 -0.16
C ASN A 60 8.55 2.80 -0.59
N LYS A 61 8.85 3.80 -1.43
CA LYS A 61 7.84 4.71 -1.99
C LYS A 61 6.94 4.08 -3.05
N ASP A 62 7.41 3.03 -3.72
CA ASP A 62 6.63 2.27 -4.70
C ASP A 62 5.87 1.13 -4.00
N ASN A 63 5.06 1.52 -3.00
CA ASN A 63 4.24 0.62 -2.23
C ASN A 63 2.81 0.54 -2.75
N LEU A 64 2.06 -0.44 -2.23
CA LEU A 64 0.66 -0.70 -2.55
C LEU A 64 0.42 -0.95 -4.06
N LEU A 65 1.40 -1.50 -4.75
CA LEU A 65 1.32 -1.86 -6.17
C LEU A 65 0.43 -3.10 -6.35
N ILE A 66 -0.50 -3.02 -7.30
CA ILE A 66 -1.37 -4.13 -7.66
C ILE A 66 -0.85 -4.80 -8.93
N ASN A 67 -0.72 -6.12 -8.88
CA ASN A 67 -0.36 -6.96 -10.01
C ASN A 67 -1.36 -8.11 -10.14
N PHE A 68 -1.69 -8.50 -11.37
CA PHE A 68 -2.57 -9.64 -11.63
C PHE A 68 -2.34 -10.21 -13.04
N ARG A 69 -2.94 -11.38 -13.30
CA ARG A 69 -3.09 -11.90 -14.67
C ARG A 69 -4.53 -11.73 -15.12
N THR A 70 -4.69 -11.34 -16.38
CA THR A 70 -6.02 -11.32 -17.02
C THR A 70 -6.50 -12.74 -17.31
N ILE A 71 -7.78 -12.90 -17.61
CA ILE A 71 -8.36 -14.20 -18.06
C ILE A 71 -7.68 -14.73 -19.32
N ASP A 72 -7.14 -13.84 -20.18
CA ASP A 72 -6.41 -14.18 -21.39
C ASP A 72 -4.94 -14.54 -21.12
N GLY A 73 -4.48 -14.44 -19.85
CA GLY A 73 -3.15 -14.80 -19.40
C GLY A 73 -2.12 -13.67 -19.41
N ASP A 74 -2.50 -12.48 -19.86
CA ASP A 74 -1.62 -11.30 -19.87
C ASP A 74 -1.29 -10.87 -18.43
N ALA A 75 -0.01 -10.60 -18.16
CA ALA A 75 0.41 -10.02 -16.90
C ALA A 75 0.18 -8.50 -16.91
N VAL A 76 -0.41 -7.98 -15.84
CA VAL A 76 -0.71 -6.56 -15.66
C VAL A 76 -0.07 -6.06 -14.38
N SER A 77 0.65 -4.93 -14.48
CA SER A 77 1.14 -4.15 -13.35
C SER A 77 0.48 -2.77 -13.38
N LEU A 78 -0.09 -2.34 -12.25
CA LEU A 78 -0.77 -1.06 -12.14
C LEU A 78 0.17 0.02 -11.54
N ASP A 79 1.37 0.13 -12.09
CA ASP A 79 2.43 1.06 -11.67
C ASP A 79 2.29 2.48 -12.24
N ASN A 80 1.14 2.77 -12.85
CA ASN A 80 0.79 4.06 -13.43
C ASN A 80 0.17 5.02 -12.40
N ASN A 81 -0.10 6.25 -12.84
CA ASN A 81 -0.88 7.21 -12.08
C ASN A 81 -2.37 6.93 -12.25
N TRP A 82 -3.10 6.87 -11.14
CA TRP A 82 -4.55 6.73 -11.13
C TRP A 82 -5.20 8.10 -10.95
N SER A 83 -6.44 8.25 -11.37
CA SER A 83 -7.20 9.47 -11.11
C SER A 83 -7.67 9.49 -9.66
N GLY A 84 -7.31 10.54 -8.91
CA GLY A 84 -7.86 10.81 -7.58
C GLY A 84 -9.28 11.37 -7.68
N VAL A 85 -10.19 10.86 -6.86
CA VAL A 85 -11.60 11.31 -6.82
C VAL A 85 -11.81 12.40 -5.75
N SER A 86 -10.78 12.77 -5.01
CA SER A 86 -10.87 13.82 -3.98
C SER A 86 -10.67 15.22 -4.57
N SER A 87 -11.55 16.14 -4.22
CA SER A 87 -11.53 17.53 -4.74
C SER A 87 -10.46 18.43 -4.11
N ASN A 88 -9.87 18.04 -2.97
CA ASN A 88 -8.87 18.83 -2.25
C ASN A 88 -7.62 18.00 -2.00
N GLY A 89 -6.45 18.52 -2.38
CA GLY A 89 -5.16 17.90 -2.11
C GLY A 89 -4.78 17.79 -0.63
N GLN A 90 -5.58 18.35 0.28
CA GLN A 90 -5.35 18.34 1.72
C GLN A 90 -6.58 17.86 2.50
N MET A 91 -6.36 16.97 3.48
CA MET A 91 -7.38 16.39 4.33
C MET A 91 -6.98 16.48 5.80
N ASP A 92 -7.67 17.30 6.57
CA ASP A 92 -7.46 17.46 8.02
C ASP A 92 -8.52 16.65 8.79
N LEU A 93 -8.10 15.56 9.39
CA LEU A 93 -8.93 14.57 10.07
C LEU A 93 -8.69 14.63 11.58
N LEU A 94 -9.21 15.67 12.24
CA LEU A 94 -9.00 15.87 13.68
C LEU A 94 -9.97 15.08 14.56
N SER A 95 -11.18 14.80 14.06
CA SER A 95 -12.24 14.15 14.85
C SER A 95 -13.13 13.19 14.06
N ARG A 96 -12.95 13.07 12.77
CA ARG A 96 -13.73 12.17 11.90
C ARG A 96 -12.84 11.48 10.90
N SER A 97 -13.21 10.27 10.52
CA SER A 97 -12.55 9.52 9.46
C SER A 97 -12.76 10.17 8.10
N GLY A 98 -11.83 9.93 7.20
CA GLY A 98 -11.89 10.37 5.81
C GLY A 98 -11.30 9.32 4.88
N ALA A 99 -11.56 9.44 3.59
CA ALA A 99 -11.08 8.50 2.60
C ALA A 99 -10.57 9.20 1.34
N LEU A 100 -9.50 8.66 0.76
CA LEU A 100 -9.04 8.97 -0.59
C LEU A 100 -9.39 7.80 -1.50
N GLN A 101 -9.99 8.12 -2.63
CA GLN A 101 -10.35 7.13 -3.64
C GLN A 101 -9.56 7.39 -4.92
N PHE A 102 -9.03 6.31 -5.49
CA PHE A 102 -8.27 6.32 -6.73
C PHE A 102 -8.92 5.35 -7.72
N VAL A 103 -8.97 5.74 -8.98
CA VAL A 103 -9.63 4.98 -10.04
C VAL A 103 -8.71 4.84 -11.24
N THR A 104 -8.65 3.64 -11.80
CA THR A 104 -8.01 3.33 -13.08
C THR A 104 -8.88 2.35 -13.86
N SER A 105 -8.47 1.98 -15.07
CA SER A 105 -9.15 0.98 -15.86
C SER A 105 -8.18 0.12 -16.66
N VAL A 106 -8.51 -1.15 -16.79
CA VAL A 106 -7.84 -2.13 -17.67
C VAL A 106 -8.92 -2.76 -18.53
N GLU A 107 -8.72 -2.80 -19.84
CA GLU A 107 -9.70 -3.36 -20.81
C GLU A 107 -11.13 -2.81 -20.62
N ASN A 108 -11.25 -1.51 -20.39
CA ASN A 108 -12.51 -0.81 -20.10
C ASN A 108 -13.24 -1.31 -18.81
N LYS A 109 -12.55 -2.03 -17.94
CA LYS A 109 -13.05 -2.45 -16.63
C LYS A 109 -12.43 -1.59 -15.55
N THR A 110 -13.27 -0.97 -14.73
CA THR A 110 -12.83 -0.04 -13.68
C THR A 110 -12.25 -0.79 -12.49
N ILE A 111 -11.12 -0.29 -11.99
CA ILE A 111 -10.50 -0.72 -10.74
C ILE A 111 -10.47 0.48 -9.82
N THR A 112 -10.96 0.30 -8.59
CA THR A 112 -11.02 1.34 -7.58
C THR A 112 -10.24 0.91 -6.35
N LYS A 113 -9.40 1.81 -5.81
CA LYS A 113 -8.73 1.62 -4.53
C LYS A 113 -9.12 2.78 -3.61
N THR A 114 -9.57 2.44 -2.40
CA THR A 114 -9.98 3.41 -1.38
C THR A 114 -9.09 3.24 -0.14
N LEU A 115 -8.42 4.31 0.26
CA LEU A 115 -7.64 4.38 1.49
C LEU A 115 -8.46 5.15 2.53
N THR A 116 -8.83 4.50 3.63
CA THR A 116 -9.60 5.12 4.72
C THR A 116 -8.71 5.36 5.93
N PHE A 117 -8.71 6.60 6.42
CA PHE A 117 -7.92 7.09 7.53
C PHE A 117 -8.80 7.38 8.74
N ASN A 118 -8.34 6.96 9.92
CA ASN A 118 -9.03 7.21 11.18
C ASN A 118 -8.15 8.07 12.10
N PRO A 119 -8.67 9.18 12.68
CA PRO A 119 -7.91 10.05 13.58
C PRO A 119 -7.45 9.35 14.88
N GLU A 120 -8.12 8.29 15.30
CA GLU A 120 -7.84 7.54 16.53
C GLU A 120 -6.98 6.29 16.32
N SER A 121 -6.53 6.02 15.09
CA SER A 121 -5.78 4.80 14.75
C SER A 121 -4.66 5.08 13.76
N TYR A 122 -3.54 4.34 13.89
CA TYR A 122 -2.46 4.30 12.91
C TYR A 122 -2.76 3.39 11.71
N ILE A 123 -3.88 2.67 11.74
CA ILE A 123 -4.28 1.74 10.68
C ILE A 123 -4.90 2.52 9.52
N ILE A 124 -4.43 2.23 8.32
CA ILE A 124 -5.05 2.66 7.06
C ILE A 124 -5.79 1.45 6.50
N ASN A 125 -7.11 1.55 6.36
CA ASN A 125 -7.87 0.50 5.69
C ASN A 125 -7.78 0.70 4.17
N ILE A 126 -7.54 -0.39 3.45
CA ILE A 126 -7.39 -0.39 2.00
C ILE A 126 -8.46 -1.31 1.41
N ASP A 127 -9.40 -0.74 0.66
CA ASP A 127 -10.41 -1.48 -0.06
C ASP A 127 -10.10 -1.44 -1.55
N ILE A 128 -10.04 -2.61 -2.20
CA ILE A 128 -9.76 -2.76 -3.62
C ILE A 128 -10.98 -3.43 -4.29
N SER A 129 -11.52 -2.77 -5.30
CA SER A 129 -12.67 -3.25 -6.06
C SER A 129 -12.34 -3.33 -7.54
N PHE A 130 -12.62 -4.49 -8.13
CA PHE A 130 -12.53 -4.73 -9.56
C PHE A 130 -13.95 -4.83 -10.13
N ALA A 131 -14.34 -3.87 -10.98
CA ALA A 131 -15.57 -4.00 -11.71
C ALA A 131 -15.48 -5.19 -12.67
N ARG A 132 -16.45 -6.11 -12.60
CA ARG A 132 -16.45 -7.36 -13.37
C ARG A 132 -15.17 -8.19 -13.15
N ALA A 133 -14.79 -8.44 -11.89
CA ALA A 133 -13.59 -9.18 -11.53
C ALA A 133 -13.47 -10.54 -12.25
N THR A 134 -14.59 -11.25 -12.42
CA THR A 134 -14.67 -12.54 -13.12
C THR A 134 -14.38 -12.47 -14.63
N GLU A 135 -14.49 -11.29 -15.23
CA GLU A 135 -14.16 -11.04 -16.64
C GLU A 135 -12.75 -10.46 -16.81
N LEU A 136 -12.06 -10.14 -15.74
CA LEU A 136 -10.74 -9.51 -15.77
C LEU A 136 -9.65 -10.38 -15.14
N LEU A 137 -9.90 -10.89 -13.94
CA LEU A 137 -8.90 -11.57 -13.14
C LEU A 137 -8.86 -13.07 -13.43
N SER A 138 -7.71 -13.58 -13.81
CA SER A 138 -7.47 -15.03 -13.86
C SER A 138 -7.63 -15.61 -12.46
N GLN A 139 -8.51 -16.59 -12.32
CA GLN A 139 -8.82 -17.28 -11.05
C GLN A 139 -9.33 -16.35 -9.91
N GLY A 140 -9.65 -15.07 -10.23
CA GLY A 140 -10.06 -14.09 -9.23
C GLY A 140 -8.91 -13.62 -8.32
N GLU A 141 -7.66 -13.82 -8.71
CA GLU A 141 -6.48 -13.53 -7.90
C GLU A 141 -5.78 -12.24 -8.33
N TYR A 142 -5.28 -11.48 -7.35
CA TYR A 142 -4.36 -10.35 -7.54
C TYR A 142 -3.33 -10.32 -6.42
N GLY A 143 -2.18 -9.70 -6.69
CA GLY A 143 -1.15 -9.40 -5.69
C GLY A 143 -1.20 -7.94 -5.29
N LEU A 144 -0.99 -7.66 -4.01
CA LEU A 144 -0.69 -6.33 -3.49
C LEU A 144 0.72 -6.37 -2.92
N SER A 145 1.64 -5.55 -3.46
CA SER A 145 3.03 -5.57 -3.05
C SER A 145 3.45 -4.31 -2.31
N TRP A 146 4.37 -4.52 -1.38
CA TRP A 146 5.07 -3.48 -0.64
C TRP A 146 6.56 -3.75 -0.75
N ASP A 147 7.23 -2.99 -1.61
CA ASP A 147 8.66 -3.15 -1.86
C ASP A 147 9.51 -2.24 -0.96
N GLY A 148 10.78 -2.62 -0.77
CA GLY A 148 11.77 -1.84 -0.03
C GLY A 148 11.73 -1.96 1.49
N GLY A 149 10.83 -2.78 2.04
CA GLY A 149 10.73 -3.06 3.48
C GLY A 149 10.35 -1.85 4.32
N LEU A 150 10.53 -1.96 5.63
CA LEU A 150 10.35 -0.87 6.59
C LEU A 150 11.71 -0.40 7.11
N PRO A 151 11.90 0.92 7.37
CA PRO A 151 13.14 1.42 7.95
C PRO A 151 13.27 1.01 9.42
N THR A 152 14.51 0.90 9.89
CA THR A 152 14.77 0.85 11.32
C THR A 152 14.50 2.23 11.93
N THR A 153 13.84 2.27 13.07
CA THR A 153 13.43 3.51 13.76
C THR A 153 14.13 3.72 15.08
N GLU A 154 14.90 2.72 15.54
CA GLU A 154 15.62 2.75 16.80
C GLU A 154 17.11 3.03 16.59
N LYS A 155 17.75 3.62 17.63
CA LYS A 155 19.20 3.88 17.64
C LYS A 155 20.02 2.59 17.53
N ASN A 156 19.57 1.53 18.19
CA ASN A 156 20.15 0.21 18.10
C ASN A 156 19.47 -0.63 17.02
N GLN A 157 19.95 -0.49 15.80
CA GLN A 157 19.39 -1.22 14.64
C GLN A 157 19.41 -2.75 14.79
N LYS A 158 20.32 -3.31 15.61
CA LYS A 158 20.39 -4.74 15.83
C LYS A 158 19.21 -5.24 16.66
N ASP A 159 18.86 -4.48 17.70
CA ASP A 159 17.71 -4.81 18.54
C ASP A 159 16.42 -4.60 17.77
N ASP A 160 16.29 -3.50 17.02
CA ASP A 160 15.13 -3.19 16.19
C ASP A 160 14.85 -4.33 15.19
N ARG A 161 15.87 -4.81 14.49
CA ARG A 161 15.75 -5.94 13.56
C ARG A 161 15.31 -7.26 14.22
N SER A 162 15.60 -7.45 15.49
CA SER A 162 15.19 -8.67 16.21
C SER A 162 13.68 -8.76 16.44
N TYR A 163 12.98 -7.64 16.36
CA TYR A 163 11.52 -7.53 16.48
C TYR A 163 10.77 -7.49 15.15
N PHE A 164 11.49 -7.51 14.02
CA PHE A 164 10.85 -7.55 12.72
C PHE A 164 10.12 -8.88 12.51
N GLU A 165 8.82 -8.79 12.34
CA GLU A 165 7.95 -9.93 12.12
C GLU A 165 6.86 -9.54 11.13
N GLY A 166 6.64 -10.38 10.13
CA GLY A 166 5.51 -10.29 9.22
C GLY A 166 4.35 -11.11 9.75
N ASN A 167 3.19 -10.51 9.90
CA ASN A 167 1.98 -11.19 10.37
C ASN A 167 0.90 -11.11 9.30
N ALA A 168 0.24 -12.23 9.01
CA ALA A 168 -0.94 -12.29 8.17
C ALA A 168 -2.07 -12.97 8.95
N LEU A 169 -3.25 -12.37 8.97
CA LEU A 169 -4.46 -12.94 9.57
C LEU A 169 -5.26 -13.65 8.48
N LEU A 170 -5.40 -14.96 8.58
CA LEU A 170 -6.18 -15.79 7.68
C LEU A 170 -7.40 -16.36 8.44
N GLY A 171 -8.56 -15.82 8.16
CA GLY A 171 -9.75 -16.14 8.98
C GLY A 171 -9.57 -15.67 10.44
N THR A 172 -9.36 -16.61 11.36
CA THR A 172 -9.08 -16.37 12.78
C THR A 172 -7.63 -16.65 13.17
N ASP A 173 -6.83 -17.21 12.26
CA ASP A 173 -5.48 -17.68 12.55
C ASP A 173 -4.44 -16.65 12.14
N VAL A 174 -3.53 -16.32 13.05
CA VAL A 174 -2.39 -15.44 12.79
C VAL A 174 -1.20 -16.27 12.32
N HIS A 175 -0.74 -16.01 11.11
CA HIS A 175 0.49 -16.59 10.56
C HIS A 175 1.61 -15.57 10.69
N SER A 176 2.65 -15.94 11.43
CA SER A 176 3.79 -15.08 11.72
C SER A 176 5.05 -15.59 11.03
N THR A 177 5.76 -14.69 10.37
CA THR A 177 7.07 -14.97 9.78
C THR A 177 8.11 -14.03 10.33
N LYS A 178 9.16 -14.58 10.97
CA LYS A 178 10.28 -13.79 11.48
C LYS A 178 11.37 -13.66 10.43
N LEU A 179 12.01 -12.49 10.40
CA LEU A 179 13.19 -12.28 9.57
C LEU A 179 14.31 -13.23 10.00
N SER A 180 14.79 -14.01 9.07
CA SER A 180 16.02 -14.80 9.21
C SER A 180 17.12 -14.14 8.38
N ALA A 181 18.27 -13.87 8.98
CA ALA A 181 19.42 -13.35 8.25
C ALA A 181 19.79 -14.33 7.11
N ASN A 182 19.86 -13.79 5.89
CA ASN A 182 20.26 -14.52 4.68
C ASN A 182 19.32 -15.62 4.18
N LYS A 183 18.05 -15.65 4.58
CA LYS A 183 17.08 -16.63 4.07
C LYS A 183 15.80 -15.92 3.63
N LEU A 184 15.42 -16.13 2.36
CA LEU A 184 14.09 -15.80 1.89
C LEU A 184 13.10 -16.76 2.54
N THR A 185 12.06 -16.25 3.18
CA THR A 185 10.93 -17.03 3.67
C THR A 185 9.71 -16.71 2.82
N GLU A 186 9.09 -17.73 2.27
CA GLU A 186 7.87 -17.63 1.48
C GLU A 186 6.83 -18.56 2.08
N ASP A 187 5.69 -18.00 2.50
CA ASP A 187 4.53 -18.76 2.97
C ASP A 187 3.36 -18.50 2.02
N LYS A 188 2.76 -19.58 1.51
CA LYS A 188 1.56 -19.52 0.66
C LYS A 188 0.33 -19.81 1.50
N LEU A 189 -0.42 -18.77 1.78
CA LEU A 189 -1.67 -18.85 2.53
C LEU A 189 -2.86 -18.80 1.57
N ARG A 190 -3.88 -19.62 1.81
CA ARG A 190 -5.12 -19.61 1.01
C ARG A 190 -6.31 -19.34 1.94
N GLY A 191 -7.14 -18.37 1.56
CA GLY A 191 -8.34 -17.99 2.31
C GLY A 191 -8.55 -16.48 2.34
N THR A 192 -9.52 -16.02 3.11
CA THR A 192 -9.74 -14.59 3.32
C THR A 192 -8.69 -14.06 4.28
N THR A 193 -7.80 -13.19 3.81
CA THR A 193 -6.76 -12.54 4.61
C THR A 193 -7.21 -11.14 5.04
N ARG A 194 -6.80 -10.74 6.26
CA ARG A 194 -6.79 -9.36 6.73
C ARG A 194 -5.34 -9.01 7.11
N TRP A 195 -4.93 -7.85 6.73
CA TRP A 195 -3.59 -7.29 7.01
C TRP A 195 -3.65 -6.28 8.13
#